data_e0515aab0e5dfc43fe4b38a80b5ab19d
#
_entry.id   e0515aab0e5dfc43fe4b38a80b5ab19d
#
_cell.length_a   1.000
_cell.length_b   1.000
_cell.length_c   1.000
_cell.angle_alpha   90.00
_cell.angle_beta   90.00
_cell.angle_gamma   90.00
#
_symmetry.space_group_name_H-M   'P 1'
#
loop_
_entity.id
_entity.type
_entity.pdbx_description
1 polymer ?
#
loop_
_entity_poly.entity_id
_entity_poly.type
_entity_poly.pdbx_seq_one_letter_code
_entity_poly.pdbx_strand_id
1 'polypeptide(L)'
;MARVTVEDCIEKIPNRFDLVLTAGQRARGILKGDLPTIDRNNDKNPVVALREIAAKTVDLGVLGEGLIKKLQRVAIREEQEIRDDAAIAAEVD
;
A
#
# COMPACT_ATOMS: atom_id res chain seq x y z
N MET A 1 -27.13 -2.32 2.00
CA MET A 1 -25.77 -1.95 1.58
C MET A 1 -24.82 -3.12 1.82
N ALA A 2 -24.27 -3.66 0.77
CA ALA A 2 -23.31 -4.73 0.92
C ALA A 2 -22.05 -4.20 1.58
N ARG A 3 -21.77 -4.65 2.77
CA ARG A 3 -20.55 -4.31 3.49
C ARG A 3 -19.47 -5.29 3.09
N VAL A 4 -18.39 -4.78 2.53
CA VAL A 4 -17.21 -5.60 2.29
C VAL A 4 -16.57 -5.89 3.63
N THR A 5 -16.40 -7.17 3.92
CA THR A 5 -15.69 -7.60 5.12
C THR A 5 -14.25 -7.95 4.73
N VAL A 6 -13.37 -7.97 5.71
CA VAL A 6 -11.99 -8.45 5.52
C VAL A 6 -11.99 -9.87 4.96
N GLU A 7 -12.98 -10.67 5.32
CA GLU A 7 -13.12 -12.04 4.85
C GLU A 7 -13.29 -12.13 3.34
N ASP A 8 -14.06 -11.21 2.74
CA ASP A 8 -14.22 -11.15 1.29
C ASP A 8 -12.90 -10.83 0.59
N CYS A 9 -12.09 -9.99 1.22
CA CYS A 9 -10.78 -9.62 0.69
C CYS A 9 -9.76 -10.75 0.85
N ILE A 10 -9.86 -11.56 1.92
CA ILE A 10 -8.95 -12.68 2.18
C ILE A 10 -9.07 -13.75 1.11
N GLU A 11 -10.23 -13.91 0.49
CA GLU A 11 -10.37 -14.81 -0.66
C GLU A 11 -9.44 -14.42 -1.81
N LYS A 12 -9.13 -13.14 -1.95
CA LYS A 12 -8.27 -12.61 -3.00
C LYS A 12 -6.82 -12.49 -2.55
N ILE A 13 -6.60 -12.08 -1.31
CA ILE A 13 -5.28 -11.96 -0.69
C ILE A 13 -5.34 -12.71 0.65
N PRO A 14 -4.91 -13.99 0.68
CA PRO A 14 -5.06 -14.84 1.86
C PRO A 14 -4.30 -14.38 3.10
N ASN A 15 -3.18 -13.67 2.92
CA ASN A 15 -2.39 -13.19 4.04
C ASN A 15 -2.92 -11.82 4.50
N ARG A 16 -3.37 -11.74 5.74
CA ARG A 16 -3.92 -10.48 6.29
C ARG A 16 -2.92 -9.34 6.29
N PHE A 17 -1.66 -9.64 6.53
CA PHE A 17 -0.61 -8.62 6.52
C PHE A 17 -0.45 -8.04 5.12
N ASP A 18 -0.36 -8.89 4.10
CA ASP A 18 -0.31 -8.44 2.71
C ASP A 18 -1.57 -7.67 2.32
N LEU A 19 -2.74 -8.10 2.79
CA LEU A 19 -3.99 -7.41 2.53
C LEU A 19 -3.97 -5.99 3.08
N VAL A 20 -3.53 -5.81 4.33
CA VAL A 20 -3.47 -4.50 4.98
C VAL A 20 -2.49 -3.58 4.23
N LEU A 21 -1.32 -4.10 3.86
CA LEU A 21 -0.32 -3.32 3.11
C LEU A 21 -0.84 -2.93 1.73
N THR A 22 -1.47 -3.85 1.02
CA THR A 22 -2.01 -3.61 -0.32
C THR A 22 -3.16 -2.60 -0.29
N ALA A 23 -4.09 -2.76 0.65
CA ALA A 23 -5.20 -1.84 0.83
C ALA A 23 -4.70 -0.45 1.23
N GLY A 24 -3.70 -0.38 2.12
CA GLY A 24 -3.09 0.89 2.51
C GLY A 24 -2.42 1.59 1.33
N GLN A 25 -1.72 0.85 0.49
CA GLN A 25 -1.09 1.37 -0.72
C GLN A 25 -2.13 1.94 -1.67
N ARG A 26 -3.23 1.22 -1.90
CA ARG A 26 -4.32 1.68 -2.77
C ARG A 26 -5.01 2.92 -2.19
N ALA A 27 -5.27 2.93 -0.88
CA ALA A 27 -5.89 4.08 -0.22
C ALA A 27 -5.03 5.33 -0.34
N ARG A 28 -3.71 5.21 -0.22
CA ARG A 28 -2.79 6.35 -0.42
C ARG A 28 -2.81 6.82 -1.87
N GLY A 29 -2.90 5.91 -2.83
CA GLY A 29 -3.04 6.26 -4.24
C GLY A 29 -4.29 7.09 -4.48
N ILE A 30 -5.43 6.68 -3.92
CA ILE A 30 -6.69 7.41 -4.02
C ILE A 30 -6.57 8.80 -3.38
N LEU A 31 -5.93 8.88 -2.22
CA LEU A 31 -5.69 10.15 -1.54
C LEU A 31 -4.86 11.11 -2.40
N LYS A 32 -3.92 10.59 -3.17
CA LYS A 32 -3.05 11.39 -4.05
C LYS A 32 -3.71 11.77 -5.36
N GLY A 33 -4.89 11.27 -5.65
CA GLY A 33 -5.65 11.65 -6.82
C GLY A 33 -6.06 10.53 -7.77
N ASP A 34 -5.72 9.28 -7.47
CA ASP A 34 -6.17 8.16 -8.29
C ASP A 34 -7.70 8.04 -8.21
N LEU A 35 -8.33 7.74 -9.34
CA LEU A 35 -9.77 7.58 -9.37
C LEU A 35 -10.14 6.18 -8.85
N PRO A 36 -11.13 6.08 -7.95
CA PRO A 36 -11.64 4.77 -7.55
C PRO A 36 -12.22 4.01 -8.74
N THR A 37 -12.06 2.70 -8.77
CA THR A 37 -12.60 1.85 -9.84
C THR A 37 -14.04 1.43 -9.57
N ILE A 38 -14.57 1.75 -8.39
CA ILE A 38 -15.93 1.48 -7.99
C ILE A 38 -16.58 2.76 -7.44
N ASP A 39 -17.89 2.76 -7.29
CA ASP A 39 -18.60 3.88 -6.68
C ASP A 39 -18.20 4.01 -5.20
N ARG A 40 -17.83 5.21 -4.79
CA ARG A 40 -17.35 5.48 -3.44
C ARG A 40 -18.44 5.31 -2.36
N ASN A 41 -19.69 5.66 -2.68
CA ASN A 41 -20.82 5.61 -1.73
C ASN A 41 -20.54 6.30 -0.39
N ASN A 42 -19.80 7.39 -0.40
CA ASN A 42 -19.38 8.14 0.79
C ASN A 42 -18.44 7.37 1.73
N ASP A 43 -17.88 6.27 1.30
CA ASP A 43 -16.89 5.51 2.09
C ASP A 43 -15.54 6.22 2.08
N LYS A 44 -14.80 6.03 3.17
CA LYS A 44 -13.43 6.54 3.27
C LYS A 44 -12.48 5.72 2.39
N ASN A 45 -11.34 6.30 2.04
CA ASN A 45 -10.37 5.69 1.13
C ASN A 45 -9.98 4.24 1.50
N PRO A 46 -9.68 3.90 2.77
CA PRO A 46 -9.36 2.51 3.10
C PRO A 46 -10.51 1.54 2.83
N VAL A 47 -11.75 1.95 3.08
CA VAL A 47 -12.92 1.12 2.81
C VAL A 47 -13.12 0.94 1.31
N VAL A 48 -12.96 2.01 0.54
CA VAL A 48 -13.02 1.95 -0.93
C VAL A 48 -11.96 0.99 -1.46
N ALA A 49 -10.73 1.07 -0.94
CA ALA A 49 -9.64 0.19 -1.35
C ALA A 49 -9.96 -1.29 -1.09
N LEU A 50 -10.52 -1.61 0.08
CA LEU A 50 -10.93 -2.97 0.41
C LEU A 50 -12.05 -3.47 -0.52
N ARG A 51 -13.01 -2.62 -0.83
CA ARG A 51 -14.09 -2.95 -1.76
C ARG A 51 -13.55 -3.21 -3.17
N GLU A 52 -12.60 -2.42 -3.62
CA GLU A 52 -11.95 -2.65 -4.92
C GLU A 52 -11.23 -3.99 -4.96
N ILE A 53 -10.52 -4.36 -3.89
CA ILE A 53 -9.83 -5.65 -3.79
C ILE A 53 -10.85 -6.80 -3.84
N ALA A 54 -11.91 -6.71 -3.06
CA ALA A 54 -12.95 -7.73 -3.01
C ALA A 54 -13.64 -7.92 -4.37
N ALA A 55 -13.85 -6.84 -5.11
CA ALA A 55 -14.46 -6.86 -6.43
C ALA A 55 -13.48 -7.20 -7.56
N LYS A 56 -12.18 -7.28 -7.27
CA LYS A 56 -11.10 -7.48 -8.26
C LYS A 56 -11.10 -6.43 -9.37
N THR A 57 -11.50 -5.21 -9.06
CA THR A 57 -11.49 -4.12 -10.04
C THR A 57 -10.12 -3.47 -10.18
N VAL A 58 -9.18 -3.76 -9.27
CA VAL A 58 -7.80 -3.32 -9.36
C VAL A 58 -6.89 -4.51 -9.65
N ASP A 59 -5.79 -4.27 -10.35
CA ASP A 59 -4.81 -5.32 -10.64
C ASP A 59 -3.95 -5.54 -9.39
N LEU A 60 -4.14 -6.67 -8.73
CA LEU A 60 -3.44 -7.00 -7.50
C LEU A 60 -1.94 -7.21 -7.74
N GLY A 61 -1.57 -7.71 -8.92
CA GLY A 61 -0.17 -7.85 -9.29
C GLY A 61 0.53 -6.51 -9.39
N VAL A 62 -0.09 -5.54 -10.06
CA VAL A 62 0.46 -4.18 -10.20
C VAL A 62 0.54 -3.49 -8.84
N LEU A 63 -0.48 -3.64 -7.98
CA LEU A 63 -0.46 -3.09 -6.64
C LEU A 63 0.68 -3.67 -5.81
N GLY A 64 0.86 -4.99 -5.88
CA GLY A 64 1.94 -5.66 -5.16
C GLY A 64 3.32 -5.20 -5.61
N GLU A 65 3.53 -5.10 -6.93
CA GLU A 65 4.78 -4.58 -7.49
C GLU A 65 5.05 -3.14 -7.06
N GLY A 66 4.03 -2.30 -7.09
CA GLY A 66 4.15 -0.91 -6.66
C GLY A 66 4.53 -0.81 -5.19
N LEU A 67 3.95 -1.65 -4.35
CA LEU A 67 4.27 -1.70 -2.93
C LEU A 67 5.72 -2.15 -2.70
N ILE A 68 6.16 -3.20 -3.39
CA ILE A 68 7.53 -3.70 -3.29
C ILE A 68 8.53 -2.62 -3.70
N LYS A 69 8.29 -1.93 -4.81
CA LYS A 69 9.15 -0.84 -5.27
C LYS A 69 9.24 0.29 -4.24
N LYS A 70 8.12 0.63 -3.62
CA LYS A 70 8.08 1.67 -2.59
C LYS A 70 8.88 1.26 -1.36
N LEU A 71 8.74 0.02 -0.91
CA LEU A 71 9.49 -0.50 0.24
C LEU A 71 10.99 -0.54 -0.07
N GLN A 72 11.36 -0.93 -1.29
CA GLN A 72 12.75 -0.92 -1.71
C GLN A 72 13.35 0.48 -1.69
N ARG A 73 12.61 1.49 -2.16
CA ARG A 73 13.07 2.89 -2.13
C ARG A 73 13.29 3.40 -0.71
N VAL A 74 12.39 3.04 0.21
CA VAL A 74 12.54 3.41 1.63
C VAL A 74 13.76 2.73 2.22
N ALA A 75 13.96 1.45 1.96
CA ALA A 75 15.13 0.71 2.45
C ALA A 75 16.44 1.30 1.92
N ILE A 76 16.50 1.64 0.63
CA ILE A 76 17.68 2.28 0.03
C ILE A 76 17.97 3.63 0.68
N ARG A 77 16.93 4.42 0.95
CA ARG A 77 17.06 5.72 1.61
C ARG A 77 17.61 5.57 3.02
N GLU A 78 17.10 4.64 3.81
CA GLU A 78 17.58 4.38 5.15
C GLU A 78 19.03 3.91 5.14
N GLU A 79 19.37 3.04 4.22
CA GLU A 79 20.75 2.56 4.05
C GLU A 79 21.69 3.71 3.71
N GLN A 80 21.26 4.64 2.84
CA GLN A 80 22.04 5.81 2.48
C GLN A 80 22.25 6.75 3.68
N GLU A 81 21.22 6.97 4.48
CA GLU A 81 21.30 7.79 5.69
C GLU A 81 22.29 7.20 6.70
N ILE A 82 22.28 5.88 6.88
CA ILE A 82 23.24 5.19 7.75
C ILE A 82 24.67 5.38 7.25
N ARG A 83 24.91 5.27 5.95
CA ARG A 83 26.23 5.49 5.35
C ARG A 83 26.70 6.94 5.54
N ASP A 84 25.80 7.90 5.34
CA ASP A 84 26.13 9.31 5.51
C ASP A 84 26.49 9.63 6.96
N ASP A 85 25.73 9.09 7.92
CA ASP A 85 26.00 9.25 9.34
C ASP A 85 27.33 8.61 9.73
N ALA A 86 27.63 7.43 9.20
CA ALA A 86 28.90 6.74 9.45
C ALA A 86 30.09 7.54 8.87
N ALA A 87 29.92 8.14 7.69
CA ALA A 87 30.93 8.98 7.08
C ALA A 87 31.19 10.24 7.92
N ILE A 88 30.16 10.88 8.43
CA ILE A 88 30.25 12.04 9.31
C ILE A 88 30.97 11.66 10.61
N ALA A 89 30.62 10.53 11.20
CA ALA A 89 31.26 10.04 12.43
C ALA A 89 32.76 9.76 12.21
N ALA A 90 33.14 9.27 11.04
CA ALA A 90 34.52 9.01 10.69
C ALA A 90 35.36 10.31 10.53
N GLU A 91 34.69 11.41 10.17
CA GLU A 91 35.36 12.72 9.99
C GLU A 91 35.54 13.50 11.30
N VAL A 92 34.86 13.10 12.36
CA VAL A 92 34.83 13.84 13.63
C VAL A 92 36.03 13.53 14.54
N ASP A 93 36.89 12.64 14.18
CA ASP A 93 38.09 12.29 14.95
C ASP A 93 39.06 13.47 15.09
#